data_54e7978dab922c6ce72cf79ffc11bf7c
#
_entry.id   54e7978dab922c6ce72cf79ffc11bf7c
#
_cell.length_a   1.000
_cell.length_b   1.000
_cell.length_c   1.000
_cell.angle_alpha   90.00
_cell.angle_beta   90.00
_cell.angle_gamma   90.00
#
_symmetry.space_group_name_H-M   'P 1'
#
loop_
_entity.id
_entity.type
_entity.pdbx_description
1 polymer ?
#
loop_
_entity_poly.entity_id
_entity_poly.type
_entity_poly.pdbx_seq_one_letter_code
_entity_poly.pdbx_strand_id
1 'polypeptide(L)'
;EADEDDFNIRSQEEISSMMNSTMSTITILLGSVAGISLLVGGIGIMNIMYVSVTERTREIGLRMSVGARGIDILNQFLIEAILLSVTGGIIGVILGVSLSLSLNSFFHIATQIEPWSIIMSFAVCTFTGVFFGWYPAKKAARLDPIEAIRYE
;
A
#
# COMPACT_ATOMS: atom_id res chain seq x y z
N GLU A 1 18.70 -53.06 15.04
CA GLU A 1 18.05 -52.64 13.76
C GLU A 1 16.94 -51.58 13.96
N ALA A 2 16.44 -51.31 15.19
CA ALA A 2 15.40 -50.31 15.47
C ALA A 2 15.96 -48.94 15.88
N ASP A 3 17.26 -48.81 16.13
CA ASP A 3 17.87 -47.62 16.73
C ASP A 3 18.48 -46.66 15.67
N GLU A 4 18.79 -47.15 14.48
CA GLU A 4 19.40 -46.35 13.39
C GLU A 4 18.36 -45.53 12.60
N ASP A 5 17.15 -46.06 12.47
CA ASP A 5 16.03 -45.39 11.78
C ASP A 5 15.45 -44.23 12.64
N ASP A 6 15.47 -44.35 13.96
CA ASP A 6 14.94 -43.35 14.89
C ASP A 6 15.83 -42.08 14.94
N PHE A 7 17.16 -42.25 14.80
CA PHE A 7 18.10 -41.12 14.67
C PHE A 7 17.96 -40.38 13.35
N ASN A 8 17.69 -41.03 12.25
CA ASN A 8 17.47 -40.38 10.95
C ASN A 8 16.18 -39.58 10.92
N ILE A 9 15.11 -40.07 11.52
CA ILE A 9 13.80 -39.37 11.57
C ILE A 9 13.93 -38.14 12.45
N ARG A 10 14.53 -38.18 13.61
CA ARG A 10 14.74 -37.03 14.49
C ARG A 10 15.63 -35.97 13.84
N SER A 11 16.71 -36.36 13.18
CA SER A 11 17.57 -35.43 12.45
C SER A 11 16.80 -34.69 11.31
N GLN A 12 15.91 -35.39 10.63
CA GLN A 12 15.12 -34.82 9.52
C GLN A 12 14.00 -33.88 10.04
N GLU A 13 13.39 -34.20 11.16
CA GLU A 13 12.42 -33.30 11.82
C GLU A 13 13.11 -32.05 12.36
N GLU A 14 14.27 -32.18 12.99
CA GLU A 14 15.06 -31.03 13.47
C GLU A 14 15.48 -30.11 12.33
N ILE A 15 16.00 -30.66 11.22
CA ILE A 15 16.37 -29.89 10.04
C ILE A 15 15.15 -29.17 9.45
N SER A 16 14.02 -29.87 9.33
CA SER A 16 12.77 -29.27 8.83
C SER A 16 12.26 -28.15 9.73
N SER A 17 12.31 -28.33 11.05
CA SER A 17 11.91 -27.30 12.01
C SER A 17 12.83 -26.07 11.97
N MET A 18 14.13 -26.26 11.84
CA MET A 18 15.10 -25.17 11.67
C MET A 18 14.86 -24.40 10.36
N MET A 19 14.62 -25.11 9.26
CA MET A 19 14.28 -24.48 7.97
C MET A 19 12.99 -23.67 8.07
N ASN A 20 11.94 -24.22 8.66
CA ASN A 20 10.67 -23.51 8.85
C ASN A 20 10.83 -22.28 9.73
N SER A 21 11.60 -22.37 10.80
CA SER A 21 11.91 -21.23 11.68
C SER A 21 12.68 -20.13 10.93
N THR A 22 13.67 -20.51 10.13
CA THR A 22 14.45 -19.59 9.32
C THR A 22 13.58 -18.90 8.28
N MET A 23 12.74 -19.66 7.56
CA MET A 23 11.80 -19.10 6.57
C MET A 23 10.79 -18.17 7.21
N SER A 24 10.26 -18.52 8.38
CA SER A 24 9.37 -17.64 9.15
C SER A 24 10.06 -16.32 9.52
N THR A 25 11.28 -16.37 10.00
CA THR A 25 12.07 -15.18 10.35
C THR A 25 12.31 -14.30 9.14
N ILE A 26 12.70 -14.86 8.00
CA ILE A 26 12.89 -14.11 6.75
C ILE A 26 11.58 -13.48 6.30
N THR A 27 10.47 -14.21 6.36
CA THR A 27 9.15 -13.69 5.97
C THR A 27 8.72 -12.51 6.85
N ILE A 28 8.94 -12.59 8.17
CA ILE A 28 8.65 -11.50 9.11
C ILE A 28 9.53 -10.28 8.80
N LEU A 29 10.82 -10.47 8.55
CA LEU A 29 11.74 -9.38 8.18
C LEU A 29 11.31 -8.70 6.89
N LEU A 30 11.04 -9.46 5.84
CA LEU A 30 10.57 -8.92 4.56
C LEU A 30 9.22 -8.22 4.71
N GLY A 31 8.30 -8.80 5.47
CA GLY A 31 7.01 -8.19 5.80
C GLY A 31 7.15 -6.87 6.56
N SER A 32 8.10 -6.80 7.49
CA SER A 32 8.39 -5.57 8.23
C SER A 32 8.94 -4.47 7.33
N VAL A 33 9.88 -4.80 6.44
CA VAL A 33 10.42 -3.86 5.45
C VAL A 33 9.32 -3.38 4.50
N ALA A 34 8.47 -4.29 4.02
CA ALA A 34 7.33 -3.95 3.18
C ALA A 34 6.34 -3.03 3.92
N GLY A 35 6.05 -3.31 5.19
CA GLY A 35 5.18 -2.48 6.03
C GLY A 35 5.73 -1.06 6.21
N ILE A 36 7.01 -0.92 6.50
CA ILE A 36 7.68 0.39 6.61
C ILE A 36 7.63 1.13 5.27
N SER A 37 7.92 0.45 4.16
CA SER A 37 7.85 1.02 2.82
C SER A 37 6.43 1.52 2.48
N LEU A 38 5.41 0.77 2.89
CA LEU A 38 4.01 1.14 2.72
C LEU A 38 3.66 2.40 3.54
N LEU A 39 4.13 2.50 4.78
CA LEU A 39 3.95 3.70 5.61
C LEU A 39 4.59 4.93 4.98
N VAL A 40 5.83 4.80 4.49
CA VAL A 40 6.54 5.91 3.81
C VAL A 40 5.79 6.32 2.53
N GLY A 41 5.35 5.35 1.73
CA GLY A 41 4.53 5.61 0.55
C GLY A 41 3.20 6.28 0.87
N GLY A 42 2.53 5.85 1.94
CA GLY A 42 1.29 6.45 2.43
C GLY A 42 1.47 7.90 2.90
N ILE A 43 2.56 8.20 3.62
CA ILE A 43 2.93 9.58 3.98
C ILE A 43 3.18 10.40 2.72
N GLY A 44 3.79 9.81 1.67
CA GLY A 44 3.94 10.45 0.37
C GLY A 44 2.61 10.85 -0.26
N ILE A 45 1.62 9.94 -0.26
CA ILE A 45 0.25 10.23 -0.73
C ILE A 45 -0.35 11.37 0.09
N MET A 46 -0.26 11.32 1.41
CA MET A 46 -0.79 12.36 2.30
C MET A 46 -0.17 13.73 1.99
N ASN A 47 1.14 13.79 1.75
CA ASN A 47 1.84 15.03 1.43
C ASN A 47 1.40 15.61 0.08
N ILE A 48 1.30 14.77 -0.97
CA ILE A 48 0.81 15.18 -2.29
C ILE A 48 -0.62 15.72 -2.18
N MET A 49 -1.48 15.01 -1.47
CA MET A 49 -2.86 15.43 -1.26
C MET A 49 -2.97 16.74 -0.47
N TYR A 50 -2.08 16.94 0.51
CA TYR A 50 -2.04 18.17 1.30
C TYR A 50 -1.66 19.38 0.44
N VAL A 51 -0.67 19.24 -0.42
CA VAL A 51 -0.27 20.27 -1.40
C VAL A 51 -1.41 20.54 -2.38
N SER A 52 -2.01 19.48 -2.94
CA SER A 52 -3.14 19.59 -3.87
C SER A 52 -4.34 20.35 -3.26
N VAL A 53 -4.69 20.07 -2.01
CA VAL A 53 -5.75 20.79 -1.29
C VAL A 53 -5.37 22.26 -1.10
N THR A 54 -4.13 22.55 -0.74
CA THR A 54 -3.65 23.92 -0.50
C THR A 54 -3.66 24.73 -1.79
N GLU A 55 -3.17 24.18 -2.89
CA GLU A 55 -3.17 24.84 -4.21
C GLU A 55 -4.58 25.09 -4.75
N ARG A 56 -5.53 24.21 -4.42
CA ARG A 56 -6.93 24.30 -4.88
C ARG A 56 -7.86 24.93 -3.85
N THR A 57 -7.36 25.53 -2.78
CA THR A 57 -8.17 26.10 -1.68
C THR A 57 -9.20 27.07 -2.21
N ARG A 58 -8.85 28.02 -3.09
CA ARG A 58 -9.75 28.99 -3.69
C ARG A 58 -10.84 28.35 -4.56
N GLU A 59 -10.47 27.32 -5.33
CA GLU A 59 -11.42 26.55 -6.16
C GLU A 59 -12.45 25.83 -5.29
N ILE A 60 -12.00 25.21 -4.19
CA ILE A 60 -12.86 24.54 -3.21
C ILE A 60 -13.84 25.56 -2.60
N GLY A 61 -13.34 26.72 -2.19
CA GLY A 61 -14.16 27.80 -1.64
C GLY A 61 -15.23 28.27 -2.62
N LEU A 62 -14.89 28.43 -3.89
CA LEU A 62 -15.86 28.79 -4.94
C LEU A 62 -16.94 27.72 -5.10
N ARG A 63 -16.58 26.43 -5.14
CA ARG A 63 -17.56 25.34 -5.24
C ARG A 63 -18.51 25.32 -4.04
N MET A 64 -17.99 25.51 -2.85
CA MET A 64 -18.80 25.57 -1.63
C MET A 64 -19.73 26.79 -1.62
N SER A 65 -19.29 27.93 -2.14
CA SER A 65 -20.11 29.15 -2.24
C SER A 65 -21.30 29.01 -3.20
N VAL A 66 -21.16 28.17 -4.24
CA VAL A 66 -22.26 27.84 -5.18
C VAL A 66 -23.12 26.66 -4.70
N GLY A 67 -22.88 26.15 -3.49
CA GLY A 67 -23.73 25.14 -2.84
C GLY A 67 -23.18 23.71 -2.78
N ALA A 68 -21.91 23.47 -3.14
CA ALA A 68 -21.29 22.16 -2.92
C ALA A 68 -21.18 21.88 -1.41
N ARG A 69 -21.54 20.66 -1.02
CA ARG A 69 -21.45 20.23 0.38
C ARG A 69 -20.04 19.73 0.68
N GLY A 70 -19.60 19.87 1.94
CA GLY A 70 -18.30 19.35 2.37
C GLY A 70 -18.09 17.87 2.06
N ILE A 71 -19.19 17.07 2.08
CA ILE A 71 -19.10 15.64 1.72
C ILE A 71 -18.75 15.41 0.24
N ASP A 72 -19.18 16.32 -0.64
CA ASP A 72 -18.90 16.22 -2.07
C ASP A 72 -17.40 16.48 -2.31
N ILE A 73 -16.84 17.46 -1.60
CA ILE A 73 -15.39 17.75 -1.60
C ILE A 73 -14.60 16.60 -0.99
N LEU A 74 -15.04 16.06 0.17
CA LEU A 74 -14.41 14.92 0.80
C LEU A 74 -14.29 13.74 -0.18
N ASN A 75 -15.40 13.36 -0.80
CA ASN A 75 -15.46 12.24 -1.72
C ASN A 75 -14.55 12.44 -2.94
N GLN A 76 -14.52 13.66 -3.49
CA GLN A 76 -13.66 13.99 -4.61
C GLN A 76 -12.20 13.75 -4.29
N PHE A 77 -11.68 14.33 -3.20
CA PHE A 77 -10.30 14.17 -2.81
C PHE A 77 -9.96 12.75 -2.35
N LEU A 78 -10.93 12.03 -1.74
CA LEU A 78 -10.73 10.64 -1.36
C LEU A 78 -10.59 9.73 -2.59
N ILE A 79 -11.42 9.93 -3.61
CA ILE A 79 -11.31 9.21 -4.89
C ILE A 79 -9.96 9.52 -5.55
N GLU A 80 -9.50 10.77 -5.53
CA GLU A 80 -8.19 11.16 -6.07
C GLU A 80 -7.05 10.42 -5.36
N ALA A 81 -7.09 10.32 -4.03
CA ALA A 81 -6.11 9.55 -3.25
C ALA A 81 -6.14 8.04 -3.56
N ILE A 82 -7.33 7.46 -3.73
CA ILE A 82 -7.50 6.05 -4.11
C ILE A 82 -6.92 5.81 -5.51
N LEU A 83 -7.22 6.68 -6.47
CA LEU A 83 -6.71 6.56 -7.83
C LEU A 83 -5.18 6.64 -7.87
N LEU A 84 -4.56 7.56 -7.12
CA LEU A 84 -3.12 7.64 -6.98
C LEU A 84 -2.53 6.35 -6.41
N SER A 85 -3.13 5.83 -5.36
CA SER A 85 -2.67 4.60 -4.72
C SER A 85 -2.84 3.37 -5.61
N VAL A 86 -3.99 3.23 -6.28
CA VAL A 86 -4.28 2.09 -7.16
C VAL A 86 -3.39 2.12 -8.42
N THR A 87 -3.14 3.30 -9.01
CA THR A 87 -2.22 3.41 -10.16
C THR A 87 -0.81 3.02 -9.76
N GLY A 88 -0.33 3.46 -8.59
CA GLY A 88 0.94 3.00 -8.01
C GLY A 88 0.96 1.50 -7.79
N GLY A 89 -0.15 0.94 -7.30
CA GLY A 89 -0.32 -0.51 -7.09
C GLY A 89 -0.25 -1.31 -8.40
N ILE A 90 -0.87 -0.82 -9.47
CA ILE A 90 -0.79 -1.45 -10.81
C ILE A 90 0.67 -1.50 -11.28
N ILE A 91 1.37 -0.37 -11.21
CA ILE A 91 2.78 -0.29 -11.59
C ILE A 91 3.62 -1.24 -10.71
N GLY A 92 3.38 -1.26 -9.40
CA GLY A 92 4.06 -2.15 -8.46
C GLY A 92 3.85 -3.63 -8.77
N VAL A 93 2.62 -4.04 -9.10
CA VAL A 93 2.31 -5.42 -9.50
C VAL A 93 3.02 -5.78 -10.80
N ILE A 94 2.97 -4.91 -11.82
CA ILE A 94 3.66 -5.15 -13.10
C ILE A 94 5.16 -5.32 -12.88
N LEU A 95 5.79 -4.45 -12.11
CA LEU A 95 7.21 -4.53 -11.79
C LEU A 95 7.55 -5.79 -10.98
N GLY A 96 6.74 -6.12 -9.97
CA GLY A 96 6.94 -7.30 -9.13
C GLY A 96 6.83 -8.61 -9.94
N VAL A 97 5.81 -8.73 -10.78
CA VAL A 97 5.62 -9.88 -11.66
C VAL A 97 6.77 -9.98 -12.67
N SER A 98 7.13 -8.88 -13.32
CA SER A 98 8.22 -8.85 -14.29
C SER A 98 9.56 -9.25 -13.67
N LEU A 99 9.84 -8.75 -12.47
CA LEU A 99 11.07 -9.11 -11.74
C LEU A 99 11.06 -10.59 -11.34
N SER A 100 9.94 -11.11 -10.85
CA SER A 100 9.79 -12.51 -10.49
C SER A 100 10.02 -13.46 -11.67
N LEU A 101 9.45 -13.14 -12.84
CA LEU A 101 9.65 -13.91 -14.06
C LEU A 101 11.12 -13.83 -14.56
N SER A 102 11.75 -12.68 -14.43
CA SER A 102 13.16 -12.50 -14.78
C SER A 102 14.08 -13.34 -13.90
N LEU A 103 13.83 -13.38 -12.58
CA LEU A 103 14.58 -14.22 -11.65
C LEU A 103 14.45 -15.71 -11.98
N ASN A 104 13.26 -16.16 -12.36
CA ASN A 104 13.05 -17.53 -12.80
C ASN A 104 13.84 -17.84 -14.09
N SER A 105 13.83 -16.93 -15.07
CA SER A 105 14.48 -17.13 -16.37
C SER A 105 16.01 -17.10 -16.29
N PHE A 106 16.58 -16.16 -15.54
CA PHE A 106 18.04 -15.97 -15.47
C PHE A 106 18.73 -16.80 -14.39
N PHE A 107 18.07 -16.98 -13.25
CA PHE A 107 18.68 -17.64 -12.09
C PHE A 107 18.10 -19.03 -11.82
N HIS A 108 17.12 -19.49 -12.61
CA HIS A 108 16.45 -20.78 -12.43
C HIS A 108 15.84 -20.94 -11.02
N ILE A 109 15.45 -19.82 -10.39
CA ILE A 109 14.77 -19.83 -9.09
C ILE A 109 13.29 -20.06 -9.38
N ALA A 110 12.74 -21.18 -8.92
CA ALA A 110 11.33 -21.49 -9.06
C ALA A 110 10.48 -20.48 -8.28
N THR A 111 9.87 -19.52 -8.99
CA THR A 111 8.96 -18.55 -8.39
C THR A 111 7.51 -18.90 -8.78
N GLN A 112 6.62 -18.94 -7.81
CA GLN A 112 5.19 -19.14 -8.04
C GLN A 112 4.46 -17.84 -7.68
N ILE A 113 3.72 -17.31 -8.64
CA ILE A 113 2.90 -16.12 -8.44
C ILE A 113 1.49 -16.59 -8.14
N GLU A 114 1.07 -16.42 -6.90
CA GLU A 114 -0.30 -16.74 -6.51
C GLU A 114 -1.25 -15.58 -6.86
N PRO A 115 -2.39 -15.84 -7.53
CA PRO A 115 -3.39 -14.81 -7.85
C PRO A 115 -3.89 -14.06 -6.62
N TRP A 116 -3.93 -14.72 -5.47
CA TRP A 116 -4.30 -14.12 -4.19
C TRP A 116 -3.38 -12.96 -3.78
N SER A 117 -2.08 -13.07 -4.05
CA SER A 117 -1.11 -12.00 -3.75
C SER A 117 -1.42 -10.72 -4.50
N ILE A 118 -1.90 -10.83 -5.75
CA ILE A 118 -2.30 -9.69 -6.57
C ILE A 118 -3.54 -9.01 -5.97
N ILE A 119 -4.56 -9.80 -5.59
CA ILE A 119 -5.78 -9.27 -4.96
C ILE A 119 -5.45 -8.56 -3.65
N MET A 120 -4.61 -9.16 -2.81
CA MET A 120 -4.17 -8.56 -1.55
C MET A 120 -3.39 -7.27 -1.79
N SER A 121 -2.55 -7.21 -2.82
CA SER A 121 -1.82 -5.97 -3.18
C SER A 121 -2.79 -4.83 -3.49
N PHE A 122 -3.83 -5.07 -4.27
CA PHE A 122 -4.86 -4.05 -4.57
C PHE A 122 -5.65 -3.64 -3.33
N ALA A 123 -6.01 -4.59 -2.48
CA ALA A 123 -6.72 -4.31 -1.22
C ALA A 123 -5.87 -3.41 -0.30
N VAL A 124 -4.60 -3.74 -0.14
CA VAL A 124 -3.64 -2.96 0.66
C VAL A 124 -3.42 -1.56 0.06
N CYS A 125 -3.24 -1.45 -1.26
CA CYS A 125 -3.10 -0.15 -1.92
C CYS A 125 -4.35 0.72 -1.72
N THR A 126 -5.54 0.16 -1.91
CA THR A 126 -6.80 0.89 -1.72
C THR A 126 -6.95 1.36 -0.27
N PHE A 127 -6.68 0.47 0.69
CA PHE A 127 -6.70 0.81 2.11
C PHE A 127 -5.72 1.94 2.43
N THR A 128 -4.50 1.88 1.90
CA THR A 128 -3.49 2.91 2.09
C THR A 128 -3.95 4.25 1.52
N GLY A 129 -4.51 4.26 0.30
CA GLY A 129 -5.07 5.46 -0.32
C GLY A 129 -6.18 6.10 0.52
N VAL A 130 -7.11 5.29 1.01
CA VAL A 130 -8.20 5.76 1.90
C VAL A 130 -7.64 6.30 3.21
N PHE A 131 -6.76 5.54 3.86
CA PHE A 131 -6.26 5.88 5.19
C PHE A 131 -5.44 7.17 5.18
N PHE A 132 -4.49 7.30 4.28
CA PHE A 132 -3.63 8.48 4.20
C PHE A 132 -4.27 9.65 3.46
N GLY A 133 -5.22 9.41 2.56
CA GLY A 133 -5.98 10.43 1.85
C GLY A 133 -7.10 11.04 2.66
N TRP A 134 -7.63 10.33 3.67
CA TRP A 134 -8.78 10.78 4.43
C TRP A 134 -8.53 12.07 5.22
N TYR A 135 -7.36 12.22 5.84
CA TYR A 135 -7.05 13.40 6.65
C TYR A 135 -6.99 14.69 5.81
N PRO A 136 -6.22 14.78 4.70
CA PRO A 136 -6.23 15.97 3.84
C PRO A 136 -7.60 16.21 3.18
N ALA A 137 -8.31 15.17 2.76
CA ALA A 137 -9.65 15.28 2.19
C ALA A 137 -10.66 15.86 3.20
N LYS A 138 -10.60 15.42 4.45
CA LYS A 138 -11.43 15.94 5.53
C LYS A 138 -11.10 17.41 5.84
N LYS A 139 -9.84 17.81 5.75
CA LYS A 139 -9.43 19.20 5.92
C LYS A 139 -10.01 20.07 4.81
N ALA A 140 -9.93 19.63 3.57
CA ALA A 140 -10.54 20.31 2.42
C ALA A 140 -12.06 20.50 2.59
N ALA A 141 -12.75 19.45 3.05
CA ALA A 141 -14.21 19.46 3.28
C ALA A 141 -14.69 20.41 4.39
N ARG A 142 -13.79 20.86 5.24
CA ARG A 142 -14.08 21.75 6.38
C ARG A 142 -13.60 23.20 6.18
N LEU A 143 -13.14 23.55 5.00
CA LEU A 143 -12.75 24.92 4.69
C LEU A 143 -13.95 25.87 4.82
N ASP A 144 -13.71 27.05 5.39
CA ASP A 144 -14.69 28.12 5.33
C ASP A 144 -14.66 28.76 3.92
N PRO A 145 -15.78 28.79 3.19
CA PRO A 145 -15.82 29.33 1.84
C PRO A 145 -15.36 30.81 1.76
N ILE A 146 -15.62 31.58 2.79
CA ILE A 146 -15.27 33.02 2.81
C ILE A 146 -13.76 33.19 2.96
N GLU A 147 -13.15 32.42 3.87
CA GLU A 147 -11.69 32.43 4.08
C GLU A 147 -10.97 31.81 2.88
N ALA A 148 -11.50 30.73 2.32
CA ALA A 148 -10.90 30.04 1.17
C ALA A 148 -10.83 30.91 -0.09
N ILE A 149 -11.82 31.77 -0.33
CA ILE A 149 -11.83 32.71 -1.48
C ILE A 149 -10.81 33.85 -1.28
N ARG A 150 -10.56 34.22 -0.04
CA ARG A 150 -9.62 35.32 0.32
C ARG A 150 -8.17 34.83 0.40
N TYR A 151 -7.95 33.54 0.26
CA TYR A 151 -6.62 32.93 0.29
C TYR A 151 -5.83 33.33 -0.97
N GLU A 152 -4.75 34.06 -0.78
CA GLU A 152 -3.73 34.43 -1.80
C GLU A 152 -2.58 33.45 -1.82
#